data_65e06a7be8c4d5c424609ba8eeebaccd
#
_entry.id   65e06a7be8c4d5c424609ba8eeebaccd
#
_cell.length_a   1.000
_cell.length_b   1.000
_cell.length_c   1.000
_cell.angle_alpha   90.00
_cell.angle_beta   90.00
_cell.angle_gamma   90.00
#
_symmetry.space_group_name_H-M   'P 1'
#
loop_
_entity.id
_entity.type
_entity.pdbx_description
1 polymer ?
#
loop_
_entity_poly.entity_id
_entity_poly.type
_entity_poly.pdbx_seq_one_letter_code
_entity_poly.pdbx_strand_id
1 'polypeptide(L)'
;MATQLRDYRITDGELDRFIQEWRTSLAPLRRACGFTIDGAWTVEGESRFVWLLVHPDGWDAFEEADARYFASPERASFDPDPARLILEQRNARVRSVDVF
;
A
#
# COMPACT_ATOMS: atom_id res chain seq x y z
N MET A 1 -16.30 6.12 3.65
CA MET A 1 -14.83 5.94 3.69
C MET A 1 -14.50 4.49 3.41
N ALA A 2 -13.59 4.25 2.49
CA ALA A 2 -13.15 2.91 2.10
C ALA A 2 -11.75 2.66 2.64
N THR A 3 -11.56 1.59 3.41
CA THR A 3 -10.28 1.22 3.99
C THR A 3 -9.89 -0.18 3.53
N GLN A 4 -8.71 -0.30 2.94
CA GLN A 4 -8.15 -1.57 2.52
C GLN A 4 -6.89 -1.89 3.32
N LEU A 5 -6.88 -3.05 3.95
CA LEU A 5 -5.68 -3.61 4.56
C LEU A 5 -4.84 -4.25 3.45
N ARG A 6 -3.59 -3.88 3.39
CA ARG A 6 -2.62 -4.46 2.45
C ARG A 6 -1.54 -5.15 3.26
N ASP A 7 -1.40 -6.44 3.08
CA ASP A 7 -0.50 -7.29 3.85
C ASP A 7 0.47 -7.97 2.88
N TYR A 8 1.76 -7.62 3.00
CA TYR A 8 2.79 -8.10 2.10
C TYR A 8 3.81 -8.95 2.83
N ARG A 9 4.08 -10.13 2.27
CA ARG A 9 5.27 -10.86 2.62
C ARG A 9 6.40 -10.43 1.69
N ILE A 10 7.51 -10.00 2.28
CA ILE A 10 8.64 -9.42 1.55
C ILE A 10 9.77 -10.44 1.46
N THR A 11 10.52 -10.41 0.36
CA THR A 11 11.72 -11.23 0.18
C THR A 11 12.64 -11.11 1.40
N ASP A 12 13.12 -12.24 1.89
CA ASP A 12 13.97 -12.30 3.07
C ASP A 12 15.20 -11.40 2.90
N GLY A 13 15.49 -10.60 3.93
CA GLY A 13 16.61 -9.67 3.92
C GLY A 13 16.34 -8.35 3.20
N GLU A 14 15.16 -8.17 2.57
CA GLU A 14 14.86 -6.99 1.76
C GLU A 14 13.81 -6.06 2.37
N LEU A 15 13.40 -6.30 3.62
CA LEU A 15 12.34 -5.52 4.25
C LEU A 15 12.70 -4.02 4.36
N ASP A 16 13.91 -3.70 4.79
CA ASP A 16 14.35 -2.32 4.92
C ASP A 16 14.41 -1.62 3.58
N ARG A 17 14.85 -2.33 2.53
CA ARG A 17 14.86 -1.81 1.16
C ARG A 17 13.45 -1.54 0.67
N PHE A 18 12.53 -2.47 0.91
CA PHE A 18 11.12 -2.29 0.54
C PHE A 18 10.52 -1.06 1.21
N ILE A 19 10.74 -0.90 2.51
CA ILE A 19 10.24 0.25 3.27
C ILE A 19 10.75 1.56 2.67
N GLN A 20 12.02 1.63 2.34
CA GLN A 20 12.62 2.82 1.75
C GLN A 20 11.97 3.15 0.39
N GLU A 21 11.82 2.16 -0.47
CA GLU A 21 11.20 2.36 -1.78
C GLU A 21 9.71 2.69 -1.65
N TRP A 22 9.01 2.08 -0.70
CA TRP A 22 7.62 2.39 -0.41
C TRP A 22 7.46 3.85 0.01
N ARG A 23 8.32 4.33 0.90
CA ARG A 23 8.30 5.72 1.37
C ARG A 23 8.58 6.73 0.27
N THR A 24 9.49 6.42 -0.62
CA THR A 24 9.97 7.37 -1.63
C THR A 24 9.19 7.33 -2.92
N SER A 25 8.53 6.22 -3.23
CA SER A 25 7.87 6.01 -4.53
C SER A 25 6.38 5.67 -4.40
N LEU A 26 6.06 4.56 -3.77
CA LEU A 26 4.68 4.05 -3.70
C LEU A 26 3.75 4.98 -2.94
N ALA A 27 4.10 5.34 -1.72
CA ALA A 27 3.24 6.12 -0.85
C ALA A 27 2.96 7.53 -1.39
N PRO A 28 3.97 8.27 -1.87
CA PRO A 28 3.70 9.58 -2.47
C PRO A 28 2.78 9.52 -3.68
N LEU A 29 2.93 8.52 -4.54
CA LEU A 29 2.08 8.40 -5.72
C LEU A 29 0.65 8.03 -5.34
N ARG A 30 0.47 7.14 -4.36
CA ARG A 30 -0.87 6.84 -3.84
C ARG A 30 -1.57 8.10 -3.34
N ARG A 31 -0.87 8.92 -2.57
CA ARG A 31 -1.42 10.21 -2.09
C ARG A 31 -1.76 11.14 -3.24
N ALA A 32 -0.91 11.21 -4.27
CA ALA A 32 -1.17 12.03 -5.45
C ALA A 32 -2.42 11.57 -6.21
N CYS A 33 -2.78 10.29 -6.11
CA CYS A 33 -3.98 9.72 -6.74
C CYS A 33 -5.25 9.87 -5.87
N GLY A 34 -5.16 10.54 -4.73
CA GLY A 34 -6.33 10.83 -3.88
C GLY A 34 -6.50 9.94 -2.67
N PHE A 35 -5.57 9.02 -2.43
CA PHE A 35 -5.60 8.18 -1.24
C PHE A 35 -5.00 8.87 -0.02
N THR A 36 -5.41 8.40 1.15
CA THR A 36 -4.71 8.62 2.40
C THR A 36 -4.15 7.29 2.91
N ILE A 37 -3.11 7.37 3.74
CA ILE A 37 -2.48 6.20 4.34
C ILE A 37 -2.62 6.36 5.85
N ASP A 38 -3.42 5.48 6.48
CA ASP A 38 -3.75 5.61 7.90
C ASP A 38 -2.74 4.94 8.83
N GLY A 39 -1.77 4.26 8.28
CA GLY A 39 -0.71 3.66 9.06
C GLY A 39 0.02 2.60 8.26
N ALA A 40 1.20 2.26 8.74
CA ALA A 40 2.02 1.20 8.17
C ALA A 40 2.85 0.58 9.29
N TRP A 41 3.01 -0.73 9.23
CA TRP A 41 3.68 -1.51 10.27
C TRP A 41 4.54 -2.60 9.67
N THR A 42 5.59 -2.96 10.39
CA THR A 42 6.27 -4.24 10.20
C THR A 42 5.75 -5.20 11.27
N VAL A 43 5.82 -6.49 10.99
CA VAL A 43 5.50 -7.52 12.00
C VAL A 43 6.81 -8.01 12.61
N GLU A 44 6.96 -7.88 13.92
CA GLU A 44 8.21 -8.26 14.59
C GLU A 44 8.53 -9.74 14.34
N GLY A 45 9.78 -10.02 13.96
CA GLY A 45 10.25 -11.37 13.70
C GLY A 45 9.87 -11.93 12.33
N GLU A 46 9.20 -11.16 11.49
CA GLU A 46 8.78 -11.59 10.15
C GLU A 46 9.21 -10.58 9.08
N SER A 47 9.42 -11.08 7.87
CA SER A 47 9.66 -10.23 6.70
C SER A 47 8.32 -9.80 6.10
N ARG A 48 7.58 -8.97 6.84
CA ARG A 48 6.20 -8.62 6.51
C ARG A 48 5.94 -7.13 6.73
N PHE A 49 5.21 -6.55 5.78
CA PHE A 49 4.83 -5.14 5.80
C PHE A 49 3.31 -5.05 5.64
N VAL A 50 2.66 -4.31 6.55
CA VAL A 50 1.20 -4.15 6.57
C VAL A 50 0.87 -2.67 6.58
N TRP A 51 -0.10 -2.25 5.77
CA TRP A 51 -0.52 -0.86 5.74
C TRP A 51 -2.00 -0.71 5.41
N LEU A 52 -2.53 0.46 5.73
CA LEU A 52 -3.93 0.79 5.48
C LEU A 52 -4.01 1.87 4.41
N LEU A 53 -4.64 1.52 3.30
CA LEU A 53 -4.89 2.42 2.19
C LEU A 53 -6.35 2.85 2.22
N VAL A 54 -6.59 4.16 2.25
CA VAL A 54 -7.93 4.72 2.51
C VAL A 54 -8.32 5.68 1.40
N HIS A 55 -9.60 5.63 0.99
CA HIS A 55 -10.19 6.68 0.17
C HIS A 55 -11.40 7.27 0.91
N PRO A 56 -11.45 8.60 1.10
CA PRO A 56 -12.52 9.22 1.89
C PRO A 56 -13.90 9.11 1.25
N ASP A 57 -13.98 8.97 -0.07
CA ASP A 57 -15.22 9.03 -0.83
C ASP A 57 -15.86 7.65 -1.12
N GLY A 58 -15.35 6.59 -0.50
CA GLY A 58 -15.94 5.26 -0.61
C GLY A 58 -15.30 4.36 -1.67
N TRP A 59 -15.91 3.17 -1.88
CA TRP A 59 -15.30 2.13 -2.69
C TRP A 59 -15.28 2.42 -4.18
N ASP A 60 -16.29 3.08 -4.71
CA ASP A 60 -16.30 3.44 -6.14
C ASP A 60 -15.14 4.40 -6.44
N ALA A 61 -14.97 5.40 -5.59
CA ALA A 61 -13.85 6.34 -5.72
C ALA A 61 -12.51 5.65 -5.48
N PHE A 62 -12.45 4.71 -4.53
CA PHE A 62 -11.26 3.91 -4.29
C PHE A 62 -10.84 3.15 -5.56
N GLU A 63 -11.78 2.47 -6.18
CA GLU A 63 -11.50 1.67 -7.38
C GLU A 63 -11.07 2.53 -8.56
N GLU A 64 -11.69 3.68 -8.76
CA GLU A 64 -11.27 4.65 -9.78
C GLU A 64 -9.85 5.16 -9.54
N ALA A 65 -9.55 5.53 -8.30
CA ALA A 65 -8.22 6.01 -7.93
C ALA A 65 -7.16 4.91 -8.07
N ASP A 66 -7.51 3.68 -7.72
CA ASP A 66 -6.63 2.51 -7.89
C ASP A 66 -6.31 2.27 -9.37
N ALA A 67 -7.32 2.34 -10.22
CA ALA A 67 -7.13 2.22 -11.67
C ALA A 67 -6.23 3.33 -12.22
N ARG A 68 -6.41 4.58 -11.77
CA ARG A 68 -5.55 5.70 -12.17
C ARG A 68 -4.11 5.49 -11.72
N TYR A 69 -3.92 5.00 -10.49
CA TYR A 69 -2.59 4.69 -9.96
C TYR A 69 -1.86 3.70 -10.87
N PHE A 70 -2.49 2.56 -11.18
CA PHE A 70 -1.86 1.54 -12.01
C PHE A 70 -1.69 1.95 -13.46
N ALA A 71 -2.52 2.84 -13.99
CA ALA A 71 -2.41 3.34 -15.36
C ALA A 71 -1.44 4.53 -15.48
N SER A 72 -0.96 5.10 -14.38
CA SER A 72 -0.15 6.31 -14.41
C SER A 72 1.24 6.04 -15.01
N PRO A 73 1.79 7.02 -15.77
CA PRO A 73 3.18 6.93 -16.24
C PRO A 73 4.19 6.84 -15.09
N GLU A 74 3.89 7.50 -13.96
CA GLU A 74 4.73 7.49 -12.77
C GLU A 74 4.87 6.07 -12.21
N ARG A 75 3.75 5.32 -12.14
CA ARG A 75 3.79 3.93 -11.66
C ARG A 75 4.63 3.05 -12.60
N ALA A 76 4.45 3.24 -13.90
CA ALA A 76 5.18 2.47 -14.92
C ALA A 76 6.67 2.79 -14.92
N SER A 77 7.07 3.95 -14.43
CA SER A 77 8.47 4.40 -14.45
C SER A 77 9.23 4.13 -13.17
N PHE A 78 8.63 3.45 -12.18
CA PHE A 78 9.37 3.04 -10.97
C PHE A 78 10.54 2.13 -11.35
N ASP A 79 11.75 2.58 -11.04
CA ASP A 79 12.97 1.84 -11.32
C ASP A 79 13.97 2.07 -10.16
N PRO A 80 14.13 1.08 -9.28
CA PRO A 80 13.49 -0.24 -9.30
C PRO A 80 12.02 -0.22 -8.90
N ASP A 81 11.25 -1.19 -9.38
CA ASP A 81 9.86 -1.36 -9.00
C ASP A 81 9.79 -2.04 -7.62
N PRO A 82 9.22 -1.40 -6.59
CA PRO A 82 9.13 -2.01 -5.26
C PRO A 82 8.37 -3.33 -5.24
N ALA A 83 7.42 -3.52 -6.15
CA ALA A 83 6.62 -4.75 -6.22
C ALA A 83 7.45 -6.01 -6.47
N ARG A 84 8.66 -5.87 -7.05
CA ARG A 84 9.56 -7.02 -7.26
C ARG A 84 9.96 -7.71 -5.96
N LEU A 85 9.88 -7.00 -4.83
CA LEU A 85 10.26 -7.53 -3.51
C LEU A 85 9.11 -8.20 -2.77
N ILE A 86 7.89 -8.12 -3.31
CA ILE A 86 6.70 -8.72 -2.70
C ILE A 86 6.57 -10.15 -3.15
N LEU A 87 6.66 -11.11 -2.21
CA LEU A 87 6.48 -12.53 -2.50
C LEU A 87 5.02 -12.94 -2.52
N GLU A 88 4.26 -12.42 -1.59
CA GLU A 88 2.83 -12.68 -1.46
C GLU A 88 2.14 -11.41 -0.99
N GLN A 89 0.93 -11.17 -1.47
CA GLN A 89 0.13 -10.08 -0.95
C GLN A 89 -1.31 -10.51 -0.73
N ARG A 90 -1.89 -9.97 0.32
CA ARG A 90 -3.30 -10.10 0.62
C ARG A 90 -3.87 -8.71 0.80
N ASN A 91 -4.96 -8.42 0.08
CA ASN A 91 -5.70 -7.18 0.21
C ASN A 91 -7.08 -7.52 0.76
N ALA A 92 -7.52 -6.80 1.77
CA ALA A 92 -8.81 -7.04 2.39
C ALA A 92 -9.51 -5.72 2.69
N ARG A 93 -10.80 -5.64 2.40
CA ARG A 93 -11.63 -4.53 2.84
C ARG A 93 -11.86 -4.69 4.33
N VAL A 94 -11.56 -3.63 5.08
CA VAL A 94 -11.71 -3.64 6.54
C VAL A 94 -12.58 -2.49 6.99
N ARG A 95 -13.18 -2.66 8.14
CA ARG A 95 -14.01 -1.65 8.78
C ARG A 95 -13.61 -1.57 10.23
N SER A 96 -13.39 -0.35 10.72
CA SER A 96 -13.03 -0.17 12.12
C SER A 96 -14.18 -0.60 13.03
N VAL A 97 -13.81 -1.13 14.18
CA VAL A 97 -14.74 -1.48 15.25
C VAL A 97 -14.44 -0.55 16.42
N ASP A 98 -15.48 0.04 16.99
CA ASP A 98 -15.34 0.88 18.17
C ASP A 98 -14.87 0.00 19.34
N VAL A 99 -13.79 0.43 19.98
CA VAL A 99 -13.19 -0.32 21.10
C VAL A 99 -13.45 0.33 22.45
N PHE A 100 -14.24 1.40 22.47
CA PHE A 100 -14.54 2.15 23.69
C PHE A 100 -16.01 2.04 24.10
#